data_f6f120d968538bef5c9d412e4fecf6b3
#
_entry.id   f6f120d968538bef5c9d412e4fecf6b3
#
_cell.length_a   1.000
_cell.length_b   1.000
_cell.length_c   1.000
_cell.angle_alpha   90.00
_cell.angle_beta   90.00
_cell.angle_gamma   90.00
#
_symmetry.space_group_name_H-M   'P 1'
#
loop_
_entity.id
_entity.type
_entity.pdbx_description
1 polymer ?
#
loop_
_entity_poly.entity_id
_entity_poly.type
_entity_poly.pdbx_seq_one_letter_code
_entity_poly.pdbx_strand_id
1 'polypeptide(L)'
;MVSNSVSSVTFWTNIFVATVVRRFLENSKSQLTYHGLFHLATTLAPGSLAALFRSSHLSVLYKSKGDEPALYTLVTDQVFLQEPSVVWERLEDVDGGWSTFVDSEFIRASPAGGDFAGQSAEDALKASERLQNQHSGVVDPLE
;
A
#
# COMPACT_ATOMS: atom_id res chain seq x y z
N MET A 1 -9.76 -51.02 26.36
CA MET A 1 -10.72 -50.07 25.76
C MET A 1 -10.26 -48.62 25.91
N VAL A 2 -9.03 -48.26 25.55
CA VAL A 2 -8.48 -46.89 25.68
C VAL A 2 -8.05 -46.30 24.32
N SER A 3 -8.00 -47.12 23.29
CA SER A 3 -7.44 -46.74 21.98
C SER A 3 -8.30 -45.81 21.13
N ASN A 4 -9.64 -45.81 21.31
CA ASN A 4 -10.53 -45.03 20.44
C ASN A 4 -10.72 -43.55 20.86
N SER A 5 -10.48 -43.21 22.10
CA SER A 5 -10.67 -41.84 22.60
C SER A 5 -9.51 -40.91 22.17
N VAL A 6 -8.27 -41.40 22.15
CA VAL A 6 -7.12 -40.63 21.75
C VAL A 6 -7.17 -40.30 20.25
N SER A 7 -7.62 -41.24 19.44
CA SER A 7 -7.77 -41.05 17.98
C SER A 7 -8.83 -39.99 17.65
N SER A 8 -9.95 -39.96 18.38
CA SER A 8 -11.01 -38.95 18.14
C SER A 8 -10.57 -37.54 18.55
N VAL A 9 -9.90 -37.37 19.69
CA VAL A 9 -9.39 -36.07 20.15
C VAL A 9 -8.39 -35.51 19.15
N THR A 10 -7.42 -36.32 18.70
CA THR A 10 -6.45 -35.90 17.69
C THR A 10 -7.13 -35.52 16.37
N PHE A 11 -8.13 -36.26 15.94
CA PHE A 11 -8.91 -35.97 14.74
C PHE A 11 -9.61 -34.60 14.83
N TRP A 12 -10.33 -34.32 15.90
CA TRP A 12 -11.02 -33.05 16.12
C TRP A 12 -10.05 -31.88 16.26
N THR A 13 -8.92 -32.07 16.93
CA THR A 13 -7.85 -31.07 17.04
C THR A 13 -7.30 -30.71 15.67
N ASN A 14 -7.03 -31.68 14.82
CA ASN A 14 -6.53 -31.44 13.46
C ASN A 14 -7.56 -30.70 12.59
N ILE A 15 -8.84 -31.04 12.69
CA ILE A 15 -9.91 -30.30 11.98
C ILE A 15 -9.98 -28.85 12.47
N PHE A 16 -9.93 -28.64 13.79
CA PHE A 16 -9.95 -27.30 14.36
C PHE A 16 -8.77 -26.47 13.88
N VAL A 17 -7.54 -26.99 13.97
CA VAL A 17 -6.31 -26.33 13.50
C VAL A 17 -6.41 -26.04 12.01
N ALA A 18 -6.82 -26.99 11.19
CA ALA A 18 -7.00 -26.80 9.75
C ALA A 18 -8.02 -25.69 9.42
N THR A 19 -9.11 -25.62 10.19
CA THR A 19 -10.13 -24.58 10.02
C THR A 19 -9.60 -23.20 10.37
N VAL A 20 -8.85 -23.08 11.48
CA VAL A 20 -8.25 -21.82 11.92
C VAL A 20 -7.21 -21.35 10.89
N VAL A 21 -6.33 -22.24 10.42
CA VAL A 21 -5.32 -21.93 9.40
C VAL A 21 -5.99 -21.49 8.09
N ARG A 22 -7.00 -22.21 7.63
CA ARG A 22 -7.75 -21.84 6.41
C ARG A 22 -8.35 -20.45 6.55
N ARG A 23 -9.05 -20.18 7.65
CA ARG A 23 -9.66 -18.87 7.92
C ARG A 23 -8.62 -17.75 7.97
N PHE A 24 -7.49 -17.99 8.60
CA PHE A 24 -6.36 -17.05 8.62
C PHE A 24 -5.87 -16.74 7.19
N LEU A 25 -5.60 -17.79 6.40
CA LEU A 25 -5.15 -17.65 5.01
C LEU A 25 -6.17 -16.92 4.13
N GLU A 26 -7.47 -17.22 4.30
CA GLU A 26 -8.54 -16.55 3.57
C GLU A 26 -8.64 -15.05 3.92
N ASN A 27 -8.49 -14.70 5.20
CA ASN A 27 -8.60 -13.31 5.66
C ASN A 27 -7.35 -12.47 5.36
N SER A 28 -6.17 -13.10 5.23
CA SER A 28 -4.89 -12.40 5.05
C SER A 28 -4.28 -12.55 3.66
N LYS A 29 -4.92 -13.30 2.75
CA LYS A 29 -4.38 -13.60 1.41
C LYS A 29 -4.12 -12.36 0.54
N SER A 30 -4.85 -11.26 0.77
CA SER A 30 -4.68 -9.98 0.05
C SER A 30 -3.74 -9.02 0.77
N GLN A 31 -3.28 -9.38 1.96
CA GLN A 31 -2.39 -8.56 2.77
C GLN A 31 -0.92 -8.90 2.49
N LEU A 32 -0.10 -7.88 2.31
CA LEU A 32 1.34 -8.05 2.21
C LEU A 32 1.93 -8.40 3.59
N THR A 33 2.93 -9.27 3.61
CA THR A 33 3.73 -9.56 4.80
C THR A 33 5.18 -9.15 4.56
N TYR A 34 5.98 -8.95 5.61
CA TYR A 34 7.41 -8.66 5.46
C TYR A 34 8.15 -9.75 4.69
N HIS A 35 7.78 -11.02 4.89
CA HIS A 35 8.32 -12.12 4.09
C HIS A 35 7.94 -12.00 2.61
N GLY A 36 6.68 -11.66 2.31
CA GLY A 36 6.21 -11.43 0.95
C GLY A 36 6.90 -10.22 0.30
N LEU A 37 7.06 -9.12 1.03
CA LEU A 37 7.78 -7.94 0.56
C LEU A 37 9.24 -8.26 0.22
N PHE A 38 9.94 -8.97 1.11
CA PHE A 38 11.30 -9.43 0.87
C PHE A 38 11.39 -10.37 -0.35
N HIS A 39 10.42 -11.28 -0.49
CA HIS A 39 10.37 -12.19 -1.64
C HIS A 39 10.15 -11.41 -2.95
N LEU A 40 9.24 -10.45 -2.99
CA LEU A 40 9.05 -9.56 -4.15
C LEU A 40 10.34 -8.80 -4.48
N ALA A 41 10.97 -8.21 -3.46
CA ALA A 41 12.20 -7.45 -3.64
C ALA A 41 13.37 -8.28 -4.19
N THR A 42 13.43 -9.56 -3.84
CA THR A 42 14.51 -10.46 -4.30
C THR A 42 14.22 -11.18 -5.60
N THR A 43 12.94 -11.45 -5.90
CA THR A 43 12.55 -12.26 -7.07
C THR A 43 12.34 -11.43 -8.33
N LEU A 44 11.79 -10.21 -8.19
CA LEU A 44 11.57 -9.35 -9.34
C LEU A 44 12.90 -8.86 -9.92
N ALA A 45 13.02 -8.88 -11.24
CA ALA A 45 14.18 -8.33 -11.92
C ALA A 45 14.17 -6.79 -11.87
N PRO A 46 15.32 -6.10 -11.69
CA PRO A 46 15.39 -4.65 -11.80
C PRO A 46 14.87 -4.16 -13.16
N GLY A 47 14.05 -3.11 -13.14
CA GLY A 47 13.40 -2.55 -14.32
C GLY A 47 12.15 -3.29 -14.78
N SER A 48 11.65 -4.28 -14.03
CA SER A 48 10.43 -5.00 -14.36
C SER A 48 9.18 -4.32 -13.80
N LEU A 49 8.08 -4.47 -14.52
CA LEU A 49 6.73 -4.13 -14.08
C LEU A 49 5.97 -5.41 -13.75
N ALA A 50 5.14 -5.35 -12.73
CA ALA A 50 4.25 -6.43 -12.32
C ALA A 50 2.90 -5.85 -11.84
N ALA A 51 1.89 -6.70 -11.72
CA ALA A 51 0.65 -6.35 -11.04
C ALA A 51 0.71 -6.86 -9.60
N LEU A 52 0.46 -5.97 -8.65
CA LEU A 52 0.35 -6.28 -7.22
C LEU A 52 -1.11 -6.23 -6.80
N PHE A 53 -1.63 -7.35 -6.33
CA PHE A 53 -2.94 -7.39 -5.68
C PHE A 53 -2.75 -7.40 -4.16
N ARG A 54 -3.21 -6.35 -3.50
CA ARG A 54 -3.11 -6.18 -2.05
C ARG A 54 -4.37 -5.50 -1.53
N SER A 55 -4.91 -5.98 -0.41
CA SER A 55 -6.04 -5.35 0.28
C SER A 55 -7.22 -5.03 -0.65
N SER A 56 -7.57 -6.00 -1.52
CA SER A 56 -8.63 -5.89 -2.54
C SER A 56 -8.38 -4.83 -3.63
N HIS A 57 -7.17 -4.29 -3.71
CA HIS A 57 -6.75 -3.32 -4.72
C HIS A 57 -5.66 -3.91 -5.63
N LEU A 58 -5.77 -3.63 -6.94
CA LEU A 58 -4.80 -3.99 -7.95
C LEU A 58 -4.00 -2.75 -8.33
N SER A 59 -2.70 -2.77 -8.10
CA SER A 59 -1.79 -1.68 -8.43
C SER A 59 -0.67 -2.14 -9.37
N VAL A 60 -0.05 -1.18 -10.04
CA VAL A 60 1.17 -1.41 -10.83
C VAL A 60 2.35 -1.38 -9.87
N LEU A 61 3.13 -2.46 -9.87
CA LEU A 61 4.37 -2.58 -9.13
C LEU A 61 5.55 -2.46 -10.09
N TYR A 62 6.50 -1.60 -9.76
CA TYR A 62 7.74 -1.41 -10.50
C TYR A 62 8.94 -1.66 -9.61
N LYS A 63 9.93 -2.39 -10.09
CA LYS A 63 11.24 -2.46 -9.45
C LYS A 63 12.22 -1.56 -10.19
N SER A 64 12.77 -0.56 -9.50
CA SER A 64 13.71 0.39 -10.11
C SER A 64 14.99 -0.29 -10.58
N LYS A 65 15.68 0.38 -11.50
CA LYS A 65 17.03 0.06 -11.92
C LYS A 65 18.03 0.83 -11.04
N GLY A 66 19.28 0.40 -11.02
CA GLY A 66 20.37 1.07 -10.32
C GLY A 66 21.04 0.14 -9.30
N ASP A 67 21.94 0.71 -8.51
CA ASP A 67 22.77 -0.04 -7.56
C ASP A 67 21.95 -0.51 -6.34
N GLU A 68 20.93 0.28 -5.95
CA GLU A 68 19.99 -0.07 -4.86
C GLU A 68 18.55 -0.12 -5.40
N PRO A 69 18.17 -1.23 -6.06
CA PRO A 69 16.83 -1.36 -6.61
C PRO A 69 15.76 -1.39 -5.52
N ALA A 70 14.76 -0.51 -5.62
CA ALA A 70 13.62 -0.45 -4.71
C ALA A 70 12.32 -0.80 -5.42
N LEU A 71 11.30 -1.18 -4.65
CA LEU A 71 9.95 -1.44 -5.13
C LEU A 71 9.11 -0.16 -5.03
N TYR A 72 8.31 0.09 -6.08
CA TYR A 72 7.42 1.23 -6.16
C TYR A 72 6.04 0.79 -6.64
N THR A 73 5.00 1.38 -6.09
CA THR A 73 3.62 1.24 -6.58
C THR A 73 3.19 2.54 -7.25
N LEU A 74 2.51 2.44 -8.40
CA LEU A 74 1.97 3.61 -9.08
C LEU A 74 0.86 4.22 -8.22
N VAL A 75 0.96 5.52 -7.95
CA VAL A 75 -0.05 6.26 -7.22
C VAL A 75 -1.23 6.54 -8.12
N THR A 76 -2.41 6.05 -7.71
CA THR A 76 -3.68 6.21 -8.45
C THR A 76 -4.77 6.85 -7.60
N ASP A 77 -4.42 7.32 -6.40
CA ASP A 77 -5.38 7.95 -5.51
C ASP A 77 -5.75 9.34 -6.01
N GLN A 78 -7.04 9.64 -6.00
CA GLN A 78 -7.61 10.89 -6.48
C GLN A 78 -7.07 12.12 -5.72
N VAL A 79 -6.67 11.97 -4.47
CA VAL A 79 -6.11 13.07 -3.67
C VAL A 79 -4.82 13.64 -4.26
N PHE A 80 -4.07 12.85 -5.03
CA PHE A 80 -2.83 13.27 -5.68
C PHE A 80 -3.01 13.75 -7.12
N LEU A 81 -4.25 13.88 -7.62
CA LEU A 81 -4.53 14.27 -9.01
C LEU A 81 -3.90 15.61 -9.39
N GLN A 82 -3.77 16.52 -8.43
CA GLN A 82 -3.21 17.87 -8.63
C GLN A 82 -1.74 17.96 -8.19
N GLU A 83 -1.11 16.83 -7.86
CA GLU A 83 0.27 16.76 -7.37
C GLU A 83 1.18 16.08 -8.41
N PRO A 84 1.66 16.81 -9.43
CA PRO A 84 2.44 16.24 -10.53
C PRO A 84 3.79 15.64 -10.06
N SER A 85 4.26 16.04 -8.89
CA SER A 85 5.47 15.49 -8.27
C SER A 85 5.25 14.13 -7.59
N VAL A 86 4.00 13.67 -7.47
CA VAL A 86 3.63 12.38 -6.85
C VAL A 86 3.22 11.41 -7.94
N VAL A 87 4.10 10.52 -8.32
CA VAL A 87 3.86 9.49 -9.36
C VAL A 87 3.96 8.09 -8.76
N TRP A 88 4.93 7.86 -7.92
CA TRP A 88 5.19 6.57 -7.33
C TRP A 88 5.26 6.66 -5.81
N GLU A 89 4.74 5.64 -5.16
CA GLU A 89 4.91 5.39 -3.72
C GLU A 89 5.93 4.28 -3.54
N ARG A 90 6.97 4.52 -2.75
CA ARG A 90 7.96 3.51 -2.43
C ARG A 90 7.38 2.49 -1.47
N LEU A 91 7.43 1.22 -1.87
CA LEU A 91 6.93 0.11 -1.06
C LEU A 91 8.01 -0.35 -0.09
N GLU A 92 8.06 0.29 1.08
CA GLU A 92 9.08 0.05 2.11
C GLU A 92 8.57 -0.78 3.28
N ASP A 93 7.29 -0.68 3.59
CA ASP A 93 6.68 -1.39 4.69
C ASP A 93 5.38 -2.11 4.30
N VAL A 94 4.85 -2.92 5.21
CA VAL A 94 3.62 -3.68 5.00
C VAL A 94 2.37 -2.94 5.45
N ASP A 95 2.51 -1.96 6.34
CA ASP A 95 1.39 -1.26 6.97
C ASP A 95 1.07 0.07 6.29
N GLY A 96 2.00 0.60 5.47
CA GLY A 96 1.86 1.89 4.79
C GLY A 96 1.98 3.09 5.73
N GLY A 97 2.56 2.89 6.91
CA GLY A 97 2.74 3.94 7.92
C GLY A 97 3.82 4.96 7.56
N TRP A 98 4.71 4.58 6.65
CA TRP A 98 5.82 5.41 6.15
C TRP A 98 5.83 5.39 4.63
N SER A 99 5.02 6.25 4.03
CA SER A 99 4.97 6.36 2.58
C SER A 99 5.94 7.43 2.09
N THR A 100 6.92 7.02 1.27
CA THR A 100 7.78 7.94 0.54
C THR A 100 7.27 8.06 -0.88
N PHE A 101 6.82 9.26 -1.25
CA PHE A 101 6.39 9.55 -2.61
C PHE A 101 7.55 10.10 -3.43
N VAL A 102 7.57 9.73 -4.71
CA VAL A 102 8.57 10.17 -5.68
C VAL A 102 7.89 10.54 -7.00
N ASP A 103 8.56 11.36 -7.79
CA ASP A 103 8.15 11.75 -9.13
C ASP A 103 8.44 10.67 -10.18
N SER A 104 8.29 11.02 -11.46
CA SER A 104 8.60 10.14 -12.61
C SER A 104 10.07 9.75 -12.72
N GLU A 105 10.96 10.50 -12.12
CA GLU A 105 12.42 10.29 -12.11
C GLU A 105 12.91 9.65 -10.82
N PHE A 106 11.99 9.23 -9.95
CA PHE A 106 12.24 8.66 -8.62
C PHE A 106 12.92 9.62 -7.64
N ILE A 107 12.76 10.92 -7.87
CA ILE A 107 13.19 11.97 -6.94
C ILE A 107 12.09 12.15 -5.88
N ARG A 108 12.49 12.28 -4.62
CA ARG A 108 11.55 12.42 -3.50
C ARG A 108 10.63 13.62 -3.70
N ALA A 109 9.35 13.38 -3.74
CA ALA A 109 8.33 14.41 -3.83
C ALA A 109 8.10 15.07 -2.47
N SER A 110 7.82 16.38 -2.51
CA SER A 110 7.28 17.12 -1.37
C SER A 110 5.91 17.64 -1.81
N PRO A 111 4.81 16.91 -1.52
CA PRO A 111 3.47 17.34 -1.90
C PRO A 111 3.17 18.73 -1.35
N ALA A 112 2.57 19.60 -2.18
CA ALA A 112 2.28 20.99 -1.80
C ALA A 112 1.28 21.11 -0.64
N GLY A 113 0.47 20.06 -0.41
CA GLY A 113 -0.48 19.98 0.69
C GLY A 113 0.06 19.48 2.03
N GLY A 114 1.36 19.18 2.13
CA GLY A 114 1.99 18.65 3.35
C GLY A 114 2.15 17.14 3.37
N ASP A 115 2.57 16.61 4.53
CA ASP A 115 2.77 15.18 4.75
C ASP A 115 1.41 14.49 4.95
N PHE A 116 0.98 13.72 3.95
CA PHE A 116 -0.27 12.93 4.00
C PHE A 116 -0.10 11.58 4.71
N ALA A 117 1.09 11.28 5.22
CA ALA A 117 1.32 10.06 5.98
C ALA A 117 0.42 10.01 7.22
N GLY A 118 -0.46 9.02 7.29
CA GLY A 118 -1.41 8.84 8.39
C GLY A 118 -2.72 9.62 8.29
N GLN A 119 -2.96 10.36 7.19
CA GLN A 119 -4.26 10.97 6.93
C GLN A 119 -5.18 10.01 6.16
N SER A 120 -6.47 10.02 6.51
CA SER A 120 -7.45 9.32 5.69
C SER A 120 -7.65 10.06 4.36
N ALA A 121 -8.06 9.34 3.30
CA ALA A 121 -8.40 9.94 2.01
C ALA A 121 -9.43 11.09 2.16
N GLU A 122 -10.32 10.98 3.13
CA GLU A 122 -11.34 11.97 3.44
C GLU A 122 -10.77 13.26 4.07
N ASP A 123 -9.75 13.12 4.93
CA ASP A 123 -9.06 14.26 5.54
C ASP A 123 -8.20 15.01 4.52
N ALA A 124 -7.53 14.28 3.62
CA ALA A 124 -6.77 14.84 2.52
C ALA A 124 -7.68 15.59 1.52
N LEU A 125 -8.87 15.04 1.21
CA LEU A 125 -9.84 15.70 0.36
C LEU A 125 -10.32 17.02 0.98
N LYS A 126 -10.67 17.02 2.26
CA LYS A 126 -11.07 18.22 3.00
C LYS A 126 -9.96 19.27 3.07
N ALA A 127 -8.69 18.84 3.15
CA ALA A 127 -7.55 19.74 3.12
C ALA A 127 -7.39 20.41 1.73
N SER A 128 -7.52 19.64 0.65
CA SER A 128 -7.44 20.17 -0.72
C SER A 128 -8.57 21.14 -1.04
N GLU A 129 -9.80 20.86 -0.61
CA GLU A 129 -10.96 21.77 -0.76
C GLU A 129 -10.76 23.10 -0.02
N ARG A 130 -10.15 23.06 1.16
CA ARG A 130 -9.83 24.29 1.93
C ARG A 130 -8.80 25.16 1.21
N LEU A 131 -7.80 24.56 0.58
CA LEU A 131 -6.77 25.28 -0.18
C LEU A 131 -7.36 25.90 -1.46
N GLN A 132 -8.24 25.20 -2.17
CA GLN A 132 -8.94 25.73 -3.34
C GLN A 132 -9.86 26.91 -2.99
N ASN A 133 -10.58 26.83 -1.88
CA ASN A 133 -11.45 27.92 -1.42
C ASN A 133 -10.69 29.15 -0.94
N GLN A 134 -9.46 29.00 -0.45
CA GLN A 134 -8.60 30.15 -0.12
C GLN A 134 -8.05 30.86 -1.35
N HIS A 135 -7.82 30.14 -2.47
CA HIS A 135 -7.31 30.71 -3.71
C HIS A 135 -8.40 31.44 -4.53
N SER A 136 -9.65 31.03 -4.39
CA SER A 136 -10.79 31.66 -5.08
C SER A 136 -11.36 32.89 -4.37
N GLY A 137 -10.86 33.25 -3.20
CA GLY A 137 -11.31 34.37 -2.39
C GLY A 137 -10.58 35.71 -2.60
N VAL A 138 -9.56 35.75 -3.48
CA VAL A 138 -8.81 36.98 -3.77
C VAL A 138 -9.06 37.40 -5.22
N VAL A 139 -10.24 37.88 -5.51
CA VAL A 139 -10.48 38.79 -6.64
C VAL A 139 -10.99 40.08 -6.04
N ASP A 140 -10.07 41.01 -5.82
CA ASP A 140 -10.36 42.38 -5.49
C ASP A 140 -10.82 43.07 -6.79
N PRO A 141 -12.02 43.61 -6.90
CA PRO A 141 -12.40 44.41 -8.06
C PRO A 141 -11.82 45.80 -7.85
N LEU A 142 -10.83 46.12 -8.65
CA LEU A 142 -10.36 47.50 -8.80
C LEU A 142 -11.49 48.38 -9.32
N GLU A 143 -11.90 49.34 -8.51
CA GLU A 143 -12.37 50.65 -8.95
C GLU A 143 -11.21 51.51 -9.45
#